data_7fd08c2f0d7bbf9275674edf4076faaa
#
_entry.id   7fd08c2f0d7bbf9275674edf4076faaa
#
_cell.length_a   1.000
_cell.length_b   1.000
_cell.length_c   1.000
_cell.angle_alpha   90.00
_cell.angle_beta   90.00
_cell.angle_gamma   90.00
#
_symmetry.space_group_name_H-M   'P 1'
#
loop_
_entity.id
_entity.type
_entity.pdbx_description
1 polymer ?
#
loop_
_entity_poly.entity_id
_entity_poly.type
_entity_poly.pdbx_seq_one_letter_code
_entity_poly.pdbx_strand_id
1 'polypeptide(L)'
;MLWSKALSVLSAEFGLRALKKNAAVVTAESCTAGGIANAIAATPGASAWLKGGWVTYQTSQKIDWLGVPEELIASEGVVSEAVAEAMARGALARTPTASHAVATTGVAGPSGGTDDTPVGTDRKSVV
;
A
#
# COMPACT_ATOMS: atom_id res chain seq x y z
N MET A 1 18.46 4.34 3.82
CA MET A 1 17.50 4.05 4.90
C MET A 1 17.88 2.78 5.61
N LEU A 2 17.87 2.81 6.93
CA LEU A 2 18.18 1.64 7.75
C LEU A 2 16.89 0.92 8.10
N TRP A 3 16.67 -0.22 7.48
CA TRP A 3 15.56 -1.10 7.85
C TRP A 3 15.96 -1.98 9.03
N SER A 4 15.00 -2.31 9.88
CA SER A 4 15.26 -3.29 10.92
C SER A 4 15.62 -4.64 10.30
N LYS A 5 16.40 -5.43 11.03
CA LYS A 5 16.75 -6.79 10.61
C LYS A 5 15.49 -7.64 10.36
N ALA A 6 14.45 -7.46 11.19
CA ALA A 6 13.18 -8.17 11.04
C ALA A 6 12.51 -7.81 9.71
N LEU A 7 12.50 -6.54 9.32
CA LEU A 7 11.90 -6.10 8.06
C LEU A 7 12.68 -6.64 6.85
N SER A 8 14.00 -6.66 6.93
CA SER A 8 14.84 -7.24 5.87
C SER A 8 14.58 -8.73 5.68
N VAL A 9 14.43 -9.48 6.77
CA VAL A 9 14.09 -10.91 6.73
C VAL A 9 12.71 -11.14 6.12
N LEU A 10 11.71 -10.35 6.55
CA LEU A 10 10.36 -10.43 5.99
C LEU A 10 10.33 -10.12 4.50
N SER A 11 11.05 -9.10 4.06
CA SER A 11 11.12 -8.74 2.64
C SER A 11 11.75 -9.84 1.79
N ALA A 12 12.79 -10.47 2.29
CA ALA A 12 13.43 -11.61 1.62
C ALA A 12 12.51 -12.83 1.55
N GLU A 13 11.83 -13.15 2.63
CA GLU A 13 10.85 -14.25 2.67
C GLU A 13 9.67 -13.99 1.72
N PHE A 14 9.18 -12.76 1.70
CA PHE A 14 8.15 -12.35 0.75
C PHE A 14 8.60 -12.58 -0.70
N GLY A 15 9.81 -12.17 -1.04
CA GLY A 15 10.37 -12.36 -2.38
C GLY A 15 10.45 -13.83 -2.80
N LEU A 16 10.90 -14.70 -1.90
CA LEU A 16 10.96 -16.14 -2.18
C LEU A 16 9.57 -16.74 -2.44
N ARG A 17 8.58 -16.32 -1.66
CA ARG A 17 7.19 -16.75 -1.85
C ARG A 17 6.61 -16.22 -3.16
N ALA A 18 6.89 -14.98 -3.50
CA ALA A 18 6.44 -14.37 -4.75
C ALA A 18 7.03 -15.10 -5.97
N LEU A 19 8.32 -15.40 -5.95
CA LEU A 19 8.98 -16.19 -7.00
C LEU A 19 8.35 -17.56 -7.15
N LYS A 20 8.15 -18.26 -6.05
CA LYS A 20 7.57 -19.61 -6.05
C LYS A 20 6.17 -19.64 -6.65
N LYS A 21 5.39 -18.58 -6.42
CA LYS A 21 4.00 -18.46 -6.91
C LYS A 21 3.91 -17.73 -8.26
N ASN A 22 5.03 -17.31 -8.82
CA ASN A 22 5.06 -16.45 -9.99
C ASN A 22 4.17 -15.21 -9.81
N ALA A 23 4.20 -14.63 -8.61
CA ALA A 23 3.42 -13.45 -8.26
C ALA A 23 4.19 -12.17 -8.58
N ALA A 24 3.45 -11.15 -8.98
CA ALA A 24 3.95 -9.81 -9.20
C ALA A 24 3.10 -8.82 -8.42
N VAL A 25 3.75 -7.90 -7.70
CA VAL A 25 3.11 -7.03 -6.70
C VAL A 25 3.24 -5.57 -7.10
N VAL A 26 2.17 -4.83 -6.86
CA VAL A 26 2.15 -3.37 -6.88
C VAL A 26 1.69 -2.86 -5.51
N THR A 27 2.20 -1.72 -5.07
CA THR A 27 1.76 -1.09 -3.83
C THR A 27 0.91 0.15 -4.10
N ALA A 28 0.01 0.46 -3.17
CA ALA A 28 -0.75 1.70 -3.15
C ALA A 28 -0.66 2.27 -1.72
N GLU A 29 0.15 3.29 -1.55
CA GLU A 29 0.55 3.75 -0.22
C GLU A 29 0.10 5.18 0.04
N SER A 30 -0.41 5.41 1.24
CA SER A 30 -0.72 6.72 1.77
C SER A 30 0.23 7.07 2.92
N CYS A 31 -0.10 6.72 4.14
CA CYS A 31 0.69 7.08 5.33
C CYS A 31 2.13 6.53 5.30
N THR A 32 2.38 5.42 4.63
CA THR A 32 3.71 4.84 4.50
C THR A 32 4.57 5.50 3.41
N ALA A 33 3.96 6.29 2.54
CA ALA A 33 4.62 7.15 1.54
C ALA A 33 5.70 6.45 0.70
N GLY A 34 5.45 5.21 0.27
CA GLY A 34 6.39 4.43 -0.52
C GLY A 34 7.30 3.51 0.30
N GLY A 35 7.16 3.50 1.61
CA GLY A 35 7.99 2.70 2.52
C GLY A 35 7.85 1.20 2.29
N ILE A 36 6.66 0.71 1.94
CA ILE A 36 6.45 -0.71 1.65
C ILE A 36 7.18 -1.10 0.36
N ALA A 37 6.98 -0.33 -0.71
CA ALA A 37 7.68 -0.57 -1.97
C ALA A 37 9.20 -0.52 -1.78
N ASN A 38 9.71 0.45 -1.03
CA ASN A 38 11.12 0.55 -0.72
C ASN A 38 11.63 -0.66 0.07
N ALA A 39 10.89 -1.14 1.06
CA ALA A 39 11.27 -2.33 1.83
C ALA A 39 11.33 -3.58 0.95
N ILE A 40 10.36 -3.76 0.06
CA ILE A 40 10.35 -4.87 -0.90
C ILE A 40 11.55 -4.76 -1.86
N ALA A 41 11.80 -3.56 -2.37
CA ALA A 41 12.88 -3.31 -3.33
C ALA A 41 14.28 -3.50 -2.74
N ALA A 42 14.43 -3.43 -1.42
CA ALA A 42 15.71 -3.62 -0.75
C ALA A 42 16.24 -5.05 -0.86
N THR A 43 15.40 -6.03 -1.15
CA THR A 43 15.81 -7.42 -1.35
C THR A 43 16.46 -7.59 -2.74
N PRO A 44 17.67 -8.15 -2.84
CA PRO A 44 18.27 -8.43 -4.15
C PRO A 44 17.35 -9.30 -5.02
N GLY A 45 17.21 -8.92 -6.27
CA GLY A 45 16.33 -9.63 -7.21
C GLY A 45 14.87 -9.17 -7.21
N ALA A 46 14.52 -8.13 -6.44
CA ALA A 46 13.15 -7.67 -6.28
C ALA A 46 12.45 -7.30 -7.60
N SER A 47 13.19 -6.97 -8.64
CA SER A 47 12.62 -6.69 -9.97
C SER A 47 11.82 -7.86 -10.55
N ALA A 48 12.04 -9.07 -10.05
CA ALA A 48 11.29 -10.24 -10.49
C ALA A 48 9.84 -10.25 -9.95
N TRP A 49 9.55 -9.56 -8.85
CA TRP A 49 8.21 -9.56 -8.23
C TRP A 49 7.64 -8.17 -7.93
N LEU A 50 8.45 -7.13 -7.79
CA LEU A 50 7.94 -5.78 -7.57
C LEU A 50 7.78 -5.05 -8.91
N LYS A 51 6.56 -4.63 -9.21
CA LYS A 51 6.26 -3.87 -10.43
C LYS A 51 6.38 -2.36 -10.23
N GLY A 52 6.05 -1.88 -9.05
CA GLY A 52 6.08 -0.46 -8.72
C GLY A 52 5.18 -0.13 -7.56
N GLY A 53 4.97 1.16 -7.34
CA GLY A 53 4.10 1.64 -6.27
C GLY A 53 3.46 2.96 -6.63
N TRP A 54 2.24 3.13 -6.14
CA TRP A 54 1.46 4.36 -6.24
C TRP A 54 1.49 5.03 -4.87
N VAL A 55 2.11 6.19 -4.76
CA VAL A 55 2.07 6.99 -3.53
C VAL A 55 0.97 8.02 -3.69
N THR A 56 -0.17 7.76 -3.06
CA THR A 56 -1.37 8.59 -3.12
C THR A 56 -1.64 9.17 -1.74
N TYR A 57 -0.77 10.07 -1.32
CA TYR A 57 -0.77 10.62 0.03
C TYR A 57 -2.01 11.47 0.32
N GLN A 58 -2.39 12.31 -0.64
CA GLN A 58 -3.57 13.16 -0.54
C GLN A 58 -4.84 12.41 -0.95
N THR A 59 -5.98 12.82 -0.39
CA THR A 59 -7.29 12.28 -0.78
C THR A 59 -7.56 12.43 -2.27
N SER A 60 -7.22 13.60 -2.84
CA SER A 60 -7.41 13.86 -4.27
C SER A 60 -6.66 12.88 -5.16
N GLN A 61 -5.47 12.44 -4.77
CA GLN A 61 -4.69 11.49 -5.57
C GLN A 61 -5.25 10.06 -5.48
N LYS A 62 -5.88 9.71 -4.37
CA LYS A 62 -6.60 8.42 -4.27
C LYS A 62 -7.73 8.37 -5.30
N ILE A 63 -8.44 9.48 -5.46
CA ILE A 63 -9.53 9.61 -6.42
C ILE A 63 -8.97 9.67 -7.85
N ASP A 64 -8.09 10.63 -8.13
CA ASP A 64 -7.63 10.93 -9.48
C ASP A 64 -6.73 9.85 -10.05
N TRP A 65 -5.84 9.27 -9.24
CA TRP A 65 -4.84 8.32 -9.72
C TRP A 65 -5.29 6.87 -9.59
N LEU A 66 -6.04 6.53 -8.55
CA LEU A 66 -6.46 5.15 -8.31
C LEU A 66 -7.95 4.90 -8.55
N GLY A 67 -8.71 5.95 -8.83
CA GLY A 67 -10.15 5.81 -9.07
C GLY A 67 -10.95 5.42 -7.85
N VAL A 68 -10.45 5.74 -6.63
CA VAL A 68 -11.23 5.53 -5.42
C VAL A 68 -12.49 6.39 -5.49
N PRO A 69 -13.70 5.81 -5.32
CA PRO A 69 -14.93 6.61 -5.39
C PRO A 69 -14.98 7.68 -4.30
N GLU A 70 -15.28 8.89 -4.68
CA GLU A 70 -15.40 10.01 -3.75
C GLU A 70 -16.49 9.74 -2.69
N GLU A 71 -17.59 9.13 -3.11
CA GLU A 71 -18.69 8.75 -2.23
C GLU A 71 -18.27 7.73 -1.17
N LEU A 72 -17.35 6.83 -1.52
CA LEU A 72 -16.82 5.85 -0.58
C LEU A 72 -16.01 6.55 0.52
N ILE A 73 -15.20 7.52 0.15
CA ILE A 73 -14.42 8.31 1.11
C ILE A 73 -15.36 9.12 2.01
N ALA A 74 -16.43 9.70 1.44
CA ALA A 74 -17.40 10.47 2.21
C ALA A 74 -18.16 9.61 3.22
N SER A 75 -18.54 8.37 2.85
CA SER A 75 -19.32 7.49 3.71
C SER A 75 -18.48 6.72 4.74
N GLU A 76 -17.31 6.22 4.34
CA GLU A 76 -16.49 5.34 5.18
C GLU A 76 -15.31 6.04 5.84
N GLY A 77 -14.96 7.24 5.37
CA GLY A 77 -13.75 7.94 5.78
C GLY A 77 -12.52 7.51 4.99
N VAL A 78 -11.56 8.42 4.84
CA VAL A 78 -10.34 8.14 4.07
C VAL A 78 -9.46 7.08 4.74
N VAL A 79 -9.52 6.96 6.06
CA VAL A 79 -8.82 5.92 6.83
C VAL A 79 -9.81 4.82 7.18
N SER A 80 -10.02 3.89 6.25
CA SER A 80 -10.95 2.78 6.40
C SER A 80 -10.48 1.58 5.60
N GLU A 81 -10.96 0.40 5.97
CA GLU A 81 -10.69 -0.83 5.22
C GLU A 81 -11.24 -0.74 3.80
N ALA A 82 -12.42 -0.15 3.65
CA ALA A 82 -13.05 0.01 2.33
C ALA A 82 -12.21 0.87 1.38
N VAL A 83 -11.65 1.98 1.89
CA VAL A 83 -10.77 2.84 1.08
C VAL A 83 -9.44 2.12 0.79
N ALA A 84 -8.85 1.41 1.74
CA ALA A 84 -7.64 0.63 1.49
C ALA A 84 -7.87 -0.43 0.40
N GLU A 85 -8.99 -1.13 0.45
CA GLU A 85 -9.35 -2.11 -0.59
C GLU A 85 -9.54 -1.44 -1.95
N ALA A 86 -10.25 -0.31 -2.01
CA ALA A 86 -10.44 0.43 -3.26
C ALA A 86 -9.11 0.93 -3.84
N MET A 87 -8.18 1.38 -2.99
CA MET A 87 -6.83 1.75 -3.40
C MET A 87 -6.09 0.57 -4.03
N ALA A 88 -6.11 -0.59 -3.38
CA ALA A 88 -5.44 -1.79 -3.86
C ALA A 88 -6.03 -2.24 -5.22
N ARG A 89 -7.34 -2.27 -5.33
CA ARG A 89 -8.03 -2.63 -6.59
C ARG A 89 -7.73 -1.63 -7.70
N GLY A 90 -7.69 -0.34 -7.38
CA GLY A 90 -7.34 0.70 -8.34
C GLY A 90 -5.90 0.56 -8.85
N ALA A 91 -4.95 0.28 -7.96
CA ALA A 91 -3.56 0.04 -8.34
C ALA A 91 -3.41 -1.21 -9.22
N LEU A 92 -4.10 -2.29 -8.87
CA LEU A 92 -4.06 -3.54 -9.63
C LEU A 92 -4.64 -3.34 -11.04
N ALA A 93 -5.77 -2.64 -11.15
CA ALA A 93 -6.40 -2.36 -12.45
C ALA A 93 -5.49 -1.52 -13.37
N ARG A 94 -4.64 -0.68 -12.80
CA ARG A 94 -3.72 0.20 -13.53
C ARG A 94 -2.33 -0.39 -13.74
N THR A 95 -2.10 -1.59 -13.26
CA THR A 95 -0.83 -2.30 -13.39
C THR A 95 -1.08 -3.71 -13.93
N PRO A 96 -1.35 -3.83 -15.26
CA PRO A 96 -1.78 -5.10 -15.86
C PRO A 96 -0.80 -6.25 -15.66
N THR A 97 0.47 -5.96 -15.41
CA THR A 97 1.51 -6.97 -15.16
C THR A 97 1.59 -7.42 -13.70
N ALA A 98 0.85 -6.79 -12.80
CA ALA A 98 0.77 -7.20 -11.41
C ALA A 98 -0.36 -8.23 -11.21
N SER A 99 -0.13 -9.18 -10.31
CA SER A 99 -1.12 -10.18 -9.90
C SER A 99 -1.74 -9.84 -8.54
N HIS A 100 -1.04 -9.05 -7.73
CA HIS A 100 -1.47 -8.69 -6.37
C HIS A 100 -1.18 -7.22 -6.11
N ALA A 101 -2.01 -6.61 -5.27
CA ALA A 101 -1.77 -5.26 -4.78
C ALA A 101 -1.87 -5.22 -3.25
N VAL A 102 -1.03 -4.39 -2.66
CA VAL A 102 -1.04 -4.10 -1.21
C VAL A 102 -1.29 -2.61 -1.05
N ALA A 103 -2.26 -2.24 -0.24
CA ALA A 103 -2.55 -0.84 0.04
C ALA A 103 -2.53 -0.52 1.53
N THR A 104 -2.16 0.72 1.84
CA THR A 104 -2.20 1.26 3.21
C THR A 104 -2.81 2.65 3.21
N THR A 105 -3.61 2.91 4.24
CA THR A 105 -4.09 4.25 4.60
C THR A 105 -4.10 4.37 6.12
N GLY A 106 -3.82 5.55 6.65
CA GLY A 106 -3.71 5.70 8.09
C GLY A 106 -3.48 7.14 8.52
N VAL A 107 -3.38 7.32 9.84
CA VAL A 107 -3.09 8.59 10.48
C VAL A 107 -1.69 8.53 11.09
N ALA A 108 -0.72 9.09 10.39
CA ALA A 108 0.69 9.07 10.84
C ALA A 108 0.92 10.00 12.05
N GLY A 109 0.16 11.09 12.18
CA GLY A 109 0.35 12.09 13.22
C GLY A 109 1.50 13.08 12.95
N PRO A 110 1.84 13.94 13.89
CA PRO A 110 1.32 14.03 15.27
C PRO A 110 -0.11 14.58 15.37
N SER A 111 -0.67 15.16 14.32
CA SER A 111 -2.03 15.70 14.28
C SER A 111 -2.93 14.89 13.34
N GLY A 112 -4.22 15.24 13.27
CA GLY A 112 -5.17 14.66 12.33
C GLY A 112 -5.95 13.46 12.85
N GLY A 113 -5.66 12.99 14.06
CA GLY A 113 -6.43 11.90 14.67
C GLY A 113 -7.78 12.38 15.23
N THR A 114 -8.71 11.44 15.29
CA THR A 114 -10.03 11.60 15.92
C THR A 114 -10.23 10.48 16.96
N ASP A 115 -11.33 10.51 17.68
CA ASP A 115 -11.65 9.44 18.64
C ASP A 115 -11.84 8.09 17.94
N ASP A 116 -12.43 8.08 16.74
CA ASP A 116 -12.68 6.88 15.96
C ASP A 116 -11.44 6.42 15.18
N THR A 117 -10.61 7.37 14.75
CA THR A 117 -9.36 7.12 14.03
C THR A 117 -8.23 7.92 14.67
N PRO A 118 -7.74 7.50 15.84
CA PRO A 118 -6.65 8.21 16.52
C PRO A 118 -5.34 8.14 15.74
N VAL A 119 -4.41 9.02 16.09
CA VAL A 119 -3.04 8.98 15.56
C VAL A 119 -2.46 7.57 15.76
N GLY A 120 -1.84 7.03 14.72
CA GLY A 120 -1.32 5.66 14.71
C GLY A 120 -2.30 4.64 14.12
N THR A 121 -3.54 5.04 13.80
CA THR A 121 -4.47 4.14 13.10
C THR A 121 -3.94 3.79 11.71
N ASP A 122 -3.93 2.52 11.40
CA ASP A 122 -3.55 1.98 10.11
C ASP A 122 -4.62 1.03 9.59
N ARG A 123 -4.91 1.12 8.31
CA ARG A 123 -5.74 0.16 7.57
C ARG A 123 -4.98 -0.31 6.36
N LYS A 124 -5.05 -1.60 6.11
CA LYS A 124 -4.36 -2.23 4.98
C LYS A 124 -5.26 -3.24 4.30
N SER A 125 -5.02 -3.45 3.03
CA SER A 125 -5.71 -4.45 2.23
C SER A 125 -4.74 -5.11 1.25
N VAL A 126 -4.98 -6.37 0.97
CA VAL A 126 -4.26 -7.14 -0.05
C VAL A 126 -5.30 -7.75 -0.99
N VAL A 127 -5.18 -7.49 -2.25
CA VAL A 127 -6.03 -8.04 -3.30
C VAL A 127 -5.22 -8.69 -4.41
#